data_813e7a0f31f09b7c02b654565b50c36a
#
_entry.id   813e7a0f31f09b7c02b654565b50c36a
#
_cell.length_a   1.000
_cell.length_b   1.000
_cell.length_c   1.000
_cell.angle_alpha   90.00
_cell.angle_beta   90.00
_cell.angle_gamma   90.00
#
_symmetry.space_group_name_H-M   'P 1'
#
loop_
_entity.id
_entity.type
_entity.pdbx_description
1 polymer ?
#
loop_
_entity_poly.entity_id
_entity_poly.type
_entity_poly.pdbx_seq_one_letter_code
_entity_poly.pdbx_strand_id
1 'polypeptide(L)'
;MPALHRPLQFLALAMTTSAFSAVAAADTLVDIYELALENDAQLKAQVAQYNADIELEKLALAPLLPQARAGYSYTDSENDSTRPNVTVTPEGALDQIDVTSETSTETDGYDVSLSQTLFDLSAWFGWKAGKETSRQAEANLSAAQQDLIVRVVQSYFGVLRAQDNLRASQAQERAFERQLEQTRQRFEVGLIAITDVYEAEAARDLAQVTRIVDENNVAVAKENLSVLTGQTPGALFVLGETFDPKPPEPAERAAWVDFAMSNNYRLAASRFAEEAARQTATSSRMGHAPTVTATYRYQDTETTGSIRQSPESLFNFPPDSEQTN
;
A
#
# COMPACT_ATOMS: atom_id res chain seq x y z
N MET A 1 -8.65 66.87 -22.00
CA MET A 1 -7.47 67.20 -22.85
C MET A 1 -6.42 66.10 -22.62
N PRO A 2 -5.77 65.60 -23.68
CA PRO A 2 -6.37 64.78 -24.75
C PRO A 2 -5.93 63.31 -24.64
N ALA A 3 -6.76 62.47 -25.26
CA ALA A 3 -6.58 61.04 -25.46
C ALA A 3 -5.42 60.75 -26.41
N LEU A 4 -4.65 59.69 -26.13
CA LEU A 4 -3.75 59.07 -27.09
C LEU A 4 -4.16 57.63 -27.31
N HIS A 5 -4.88 57.39 -28.42
CA HIS A 5 -5.13 56.06 -29.00
C HIS A 5 -3.81 55.50 -29.53
N ARG A 6 -3.46 54.27 -29.10
CA ARG A 6 -2.50 53.43 -29.80
C ARG A 6 -3.23 52.20 -30.38
N PRO A 7 -3.06 51.89 -31.68
CA PRO A 7 -3.72 50.75 -32.29
C PRO A 7 -2.97 49.45 -31.93
N LEU A 8 -3.71 48.43 -31.49
CA LEU A 8 -3.24 47.05 -31.35
C LEU A 8 -3.01 46.49 -32.76
N GLN A 9 -1.75 46.25 -33.10
CA GLN A 9 -1.36 45.41 -34.22
C GLN A 9 -1.51 43.96 -33.83
N PHE A 10 -2.51 43.27 -34.38
CA PHE A 10 -2.66 41.81 -34.33
C PHE A 10 -1.56 41.18 -35.17
N LEU A 11 -0.52 40.66 -34.53
CA LEU A 11 0.48 39.76 -35.15
C LEU A 11 -0.11 38.35 -35.17
N ALA A 12 -0.66 37.94 -36.32
CA ALA A 12 -1.10 36.58 -36.58
C ALA A 12 0.14 35.69 -36.70
N LEU A 13 0.49 34.99 -35.60
CA LEU A 13 1.51 33.95 -35.59
C LEU A 13 0.91 32.68 -36.20
N ALA A 14 1.24 32.42 -37.48
CA ALA A 14 0.92 31.16 -38.14
C ALA A 14 1.73 30.03 -37.47
N MET A 15 1.07 29.27 -36.58
CA MET A 15 1.59 28.00 -36.08
C MET A 15 1.56 26.98 -37.22
N THR A 16 2.69 26.77 -37.89
CA THR A 16 2.90 25.61 -38.72
C THR A 16 3.04 24.40 -37.81
N THR A 17 1.97 23.64 -37.64
CA THR A 17 1.98 22.31 -37.05
C THR A 17 2.77 21.38 -37.97
N SER A 18 4.07 21.28 -37.74
CA SER A 18 4.88 20.18 -38.26
C SER A 18 4.36 18.90 -37.63
N ALA A 19 3.54 18.14 -38.35
CA ALA A 19 3.22 16.77 -38.02
C ALA A 19 4.54 15.98 -38.09
N PHE A 20 5.24 15.85 -36.97
CA PHE A 20 6.26 14.85 -36.79
C PHE A 20 5.56 13.49 -36.86
N SER A 21 5.58 12.87 -38.05
CA SER A 21 5.28 11.44 -38.15
C SER A 21 6.37 10.74 -37.37
N ALA A 22 6.10 10.47 -36.07
CA ALA A 22 6.91 9.55 -35.29
C ALA A 22 6.82 8.21 -36.03
N VAL A 23 7.90 7.82 -36.72
CA VAL A 23 8.11 6.43 -37.13
C VAL A 23 7.99 5.67 -35.81
N ALA A 24 6.94 4.87 -35.65
CA ALA A 24 6.77 4.01 -34.48
C ALA A 24 7.97 3.04 -34.51
N ALA A 25 9.03 3.41 -33.80
CA ALA A 25 10.11 2.51 -33.50
C ALA A 25 9.54 1.34 -32.71
N ALA A 26 9.99 0.12 -33.01
CA ALA A 26 9.57 -1.04 -32.23
C ALA A 26 10.06 -0.86 -30.78
N ASP A 27 9.15 -1.07 -29.81
CA ASP A 27 9.45 -0.92 -28.39
C ASP A 27 10.53 -1.94 -27.99
N THR A 28 11.62 -1.44 -27.43
CA THR A 28 12.69 -2.30 -26.89
C THR A 28 12.31 -2.80 -25.48
N LEU A 29 13.02 -3.82 -25.01
CA LEU A 29 12.86 -4.30 -23.64
C LEU A 29 13.08 -3.19 -22.60
N VAL A 30 13.99 -2.25 -22.87
CA VAL A 30 14.30 -1.12 -21.97
C VAL A 30 13.15 -0.14 -21.96
N ASP A 31 12.57 0.22 -23.10
CA ASP A 31 11.43 1.13 -23.18
C ASP A 31 10.21 0.56 -22.42
N ILE A 32 9.96 -0.75 -22.58
CA ILE A 32 8.88 -1.45 -21.85
C ILE A 32 9.16 -1.46 -20.34
N TYR A 33 10.42 -1.62 -19.93
CA TYR A 33 10.78 -1.58 -18.51
C TYR A 33 10.58 -0.17 -17.91
N GLU A 34 10.96 0.89 -18.63
CA GLU A 34 10.74 2.28 -18.19
C GLU A 34 9.25 2.58 -18.03
N LEU A 35 8.42 2.15 -18.98
CA LEU A 35 6.97 2.27 -18.87
C LEU A 35 6.40 1.49 -17.66
N ALA A 36 6.94 0.29 -17.41
CA ALA A 36 6.51 -0.52 -16.27
C ALA A 36 6.92 0.11 -14.93
N LEU A 37 8.10 0.75 -14.83
CA LEU A 37 8.52 1.49 -13.63
C LEU A 37 7.51 2.58 -13.26
N GLU A 38 6.94 3.25 -14.27
CA GLU A 38 5.99 4.34 -14.04
C GLU A 38 4.56 3.85 -13.78
N ASN A 39 4.18 2.68 -14.33
CA ASN A 39 2.77 2.29 -14.40
C ASN A 39 2.42 1.05 -13.60
N ASP A 40 3.38 0.16 -13.27
CA ASP A 40 3.10 -1.09 -12.57
C ASP A 40 2.42 -0.84 -11.21
N ALA A 41 1.19 -1.32 -11.07
CA ALA A 41 0.40 -1.11 -9.87
C ALA A 41 0.99 -1.84 -8.65
N GLN A 42 1.64 -2.98 -8.85
CA GLN A 42 2.27 -3.74 -7.78
C GLN A 42 3.50 -3.01 -7.23
N LEU A 43 4.33 -2.42 -8.09
CA LEU A 43 5.46 -1.60 -7.66
C LEU A 43 4.96 -0.34 -6.93
N LYS A 44 3.94 0.34 -7.45
CA LYS A 44 3.33 1.50 -6.77
C LYS A 44 2.82 1.15 -5.36
N ALA A 45 2.19 0.00 -5.21
CA ALA A 45 1.75 -0.50 -3.90
C ALA A 45 2.94 -0.75 -2.95
N GLN A 46 4.04 -1.32 -3.46
CA GLN A 46 5.26 -1.52 -2.65
C GLN A 46 5.93 -0.19 -2.26
N VAL A 47 5.93 0.81 -3.13
CA VAL A 47 6.41 2.16 -2.80
C VAL A 47 5.55 2.81 -1.71
N ALA A 48 4.23 2.68 -1.81
CA ALA A 48 3.33 3.18 -0.78
C ALA A 48 3.52 2.46 0.56
N GLN A 49 3.72 1.13 0.54
CA GLN A 49 4.05 0.35 1.73
C GLN A 49 5.38 0.78 2.34
N TYR A 50 6.42 0.94 1.51
CA TYR A 50 7.72 1.45 1.97
C TYR A 50 7.57 2.81 2.66
N ASN A 51 6.83 3.75 2.06
CA ASN A 51 6.61 5.07 2.66
C ASN A 51 5.88 4.99 4.01
N ALA A 52 4.98 4.04 4.19
CA ALA A 52 4.32 3.79 5.47
C ALA A 52 5.29 3.17 6.50
N ASP A 53 6.09 2.20 6.07
CA ASP A 53 6.99 1.44 6.96
C ASP A 53 8.17 2.28 7.48
N ILE A 54 8.70 3.23 6.68
CA ILE A 54 9.75 4.13 7.14
C ILE A 54 9.26 5.10 8.24
N GLU A 55 7.96 5.40 8.30
CA GLU A 55 7.40 6.23 9.38
C GLU A 55 7.36 5.46 10.72
N LEU A 56 7.44 4.12 10.70
CA LEU A 56 7.51 3.32 11.93
C LEU A 56 8.76 3.63 12.77
N GLU A 57 9.88 4.03 12.17
CA GLU A 57 11.06 4.50 12.90
C GLU A 57 10.74 5.77 13.70
N LYS A 58 10.04 6.74 13.07
CA LYS A 58 9.64 8.00 13.73
C LYS A 58 8.60 7.73 14.83
N LEU A 59 7.66 6.83 14.55
CA LEU A 59 6.66 6.41 15.53
C LEU A 59 7.32 5.72 16.73
N ALA A 60 8.31 4.87 16.51
CA ALA A 60 9.08 4.24 17.57
C ALA A 60 9.95 5.22 18.36
N LEU A 61 10.35 6.35 17.77
CA LEU A 61 11.06 7.42 18.44
C LEU A 61 10.12 8.28 19.32
N ALA A 62 8.84 8.37 19.00
CA ALA A 62 7.88 9.25 19.66
C ALA A 62 7.87 9.16 21.20
N PRO A 63 7.96 7.97 21.84
CA PRO A 63 8.00 7.89 23.32
C PRO A 63 9.23 8.54 23.96
N LEU A 64 10.29 8.78 23.18
CA LEU A 64 11.52 9.44 23.64
C LEU A 64 11.50 10.96 23.45
N LEU A 65 10.49 11.48 22.74
CA LEU A 65 10.33 12.92 22.49
C LEU A 65 9.39 13.56 23.51
N PRO A 66 9.43 14.90 23.68
CA PRO A 66 8.46 15.61 24.52
C PRO A 66 7.03 15.39 24.03
N GLN A 67 6.13 15.03 24.94
CA GLN A 67 4.71 14.83 24.70
C GLN A 67 3.91 15.97 25.31
N ALA A 68 3.23 16.76 24.49
CA ALA A 68 2.34 17.82 24.94
C ALA A 68 0.90 17.40 24.71
N ARG A 69 0.03 17.59 25.70
CA ARG A 69 -1.39 17.35 25.62
C ARG A 69 -2.15 18.53 26.19
N ALA A 70 -3.27 18.88 25.60
CA ALA A 70 -4.23 19.83 26.11
C ALA A 70 -5.62 19.22 26.02
N GLY A 71 -6.41 19.41 27.06
CA GLY A 71 -7.79 18.92 27.14
C GLY A 71 -8.71 20.00 27.69
N TYR A 72 -9.97 19.97 27.27
CA TYR A 72 -11.09 20.66 27.93
C TYR A 72 -12.16 19.63 28.21
N SER A 73 -12.71 19.69 29.42
CA SER A 73 -13.81 18.82 29.84
C SER A 73 -14.95 19.66 30.40
N TYR A 74 -16.16 19.28 30.04
CA TYR A 74 -17.39 19.74 30.67
C TYR A 74 -18.19 18.52 31.12
N THR A 75 -18.58 18.52 32.38
CA THR A 75 -19.37 17.43 32.96
C THR A 75 -20.54 18.03 33.71
N ASP A 76 -21.73 17.62 33.33
CA ASP A 76 -22.99 17.89 34.06
C ASP A 76 -23.46 16.59 34.69
N SER A 77 -23.66 16.62 35.99
CA SER A 77 -24.03 15.44 36.79
C SER A 77 -25.18 15.76 37.76
N GLU A 78 -26.26 15.02 37.61
CA GLU A 78 -27.36 15.02 38.55
C GLU A 78 -27.34 13.69 39.31
N ASN A 79 -27.38 13.79 40.64
CA ASN A 79 -27.39 12.62 41.52
C ASN A 79 -28.45 12.75 42.61
N ASP A 80 -29.42 11.84 42.60
CA ASP A 80 -30.47 11.73 43.58
C ASP A 80 -30.14 10.61 44.57
N SER A 81 -30.09 10.94 45.84
CA SER A 81 -29.90 9.96 46.90
C SER A 81 -30.92 10.09 47.98
N THR A 82 -31.60 9.00 48.33
CA THR A 82 -32.55 8.96 49.45
C THR A 82 -31.93 8.15 50.58
N ARG A 83 -31.89 8.76 51.76
CA ARG A 83 -31.36 8.11 52.97
C ARG A 83 -32.34 8.23 54.11
N PRO A 84 -32.60 7.13 54.85
CA PRO A 84 -33.36 7.23 56.07
C PRO A 84 -32.59 8.06 57.13
N ASN A 85 -33.23 9.05 57.69
CA ASN A 85 -32.69 9.88 58.76
C ASN A 85 -33.67 9.81 60.00
N VAL A 86 -33.11 9.92 61.19
CA VAL A 86 -33.93 9.90 62.46
C VAL A 86 -34.08 11.33 62.90
N THR A 87 -35.34 11.75 63.07
CA THR A 87 -35.69 13.06 63.62
C THR A 87 -36.39 12.90 64.92
N VAL A 88 -36.42 13.96 65.72
CA VAL A 88 -37.19 13.99 67.02
C VAL A 88 -38.46 14.76 66.74
N THR A 89 -39.59 14.12 67.00
CA THR A 89 -40.92 14.79 66.93
C THR A 89 -41.09 15.85 68.02
N PRO A 90 -41.97 16.83 67.82
CA PRO A 90 -42.28 17.84 68.90
C PRO A 90 -42.66 17.24 70.25
N GLU A 91 -43.16 16.00 70.26
CA GLU A 91 -43.53 15.25 71.48
C GLU A 91 -42.33 14.49 72.08
N GLY A 92 -41.09 14.59 71.46
CA GLY A 92 -39.87 13.96 71.96
C GLY A 92 -39.69 12.49 71.56
N ALA A 93 -40.49 11.97 70.65
CA ALA A 93 -40.30 10.62 70.07
C ALA A 93 -39.37 10.64 68.96
N LEU A 94 -38.60 9.53 68.71
CA LEU A 94 -37.78 9.34 67.55
C LEU A 94 -38.64 8.85 66.37
N ASP A 95 -38.59 9.56 65.26
CA ASP A 95 -39.27 9.17 64.03
C ASP A 95 -38.23 9.05 62.86
N GLN A 96 -38.50 8.15 61.98
CA GLN A 96 -37.63 7.91 60.78
C GLN A 96 -38.27 8.58 59.58
N ILE A 97 -37.55 9.51 59.01
CA ILE A 97 -37.97 10.21 57.80
C ILE A 97 -36.93 9.89 56.65
N ASP A 98 -37.41 9.73 55.45
CA ASP A 98 -36.54 9.62 54.30
C ASP A 98 -36.16 11.02 53.81
N VAL A 99 -34.87 11.29 53.81
CA VAL A 99 -34.30 12.54 53.23
C VAL A 99 -33.79 12.27 51.88
N THR A 100 -34.41 12.88 50.89
CA THR A 100 -33.92 12.87 49.48
C THR A 100 -33.03 14.07 49.28
N SER A 101 -31.82 13.83 48.83
CA SER A 101 -30.83 14.84 48.43
C SER A 101 -30.65 14.77 46.94
N GLU A 102 -31.00 15.81 46.24
CA GLU A 102 -30.82 16.06 44.83
C GLU A 102 -29.57 16.95 44.68
N THR A 103 -28.51 16.42 44.06
CA THR A 103 -27.25 17.13 43.88
C THR A 103 -27.05 17.33 42.40
N SER A 104 -27.01 18.58 41.94
CA SER A 104 -26.64 18.97 40.58
C SER A 104 -25.26 19.60 40.63
N THR A 105 -24.35 19.10 39.80
CA THR A 105 -22.96 19.56 39.73
C THR A 105 -22.55 19.77 38.29
N GLU A 106 -22.17 20.98 37.93
CA GLU A 106 -21.56 21.33 36.70
C GLU A 106 -20.06 21.53 36.95
N THR A 107 -19.23 20.81 36.20
CA THR A 107 -17.76 20.92 36.28
C THR A 107 -17.23 21.18 34.90
N ASP A 108 -16.50 22.25 34.73
CA ASP A 108 -15.72 22.55 33.53
C ASP A 108 -14.27 22.86 33.86
N GLY A 109 -13.40 22.59 32.90
CA GLY A 109 -12.00 22.83 33.14
C GLY A 109 -11.14 22.52 31.95
N TYR A 110 -9.93 23.04 31.99
CA TYR A 110 -8.90 22.72 31.01
C TYR A 110 -7.63 22.19 31.69
N ASP A 111 -6.97 21.26 30.99
CA ASP A 111 -5.70 20.75 31.45
C ASP A 111 -4.66 20.86 30.32
N VAL A 112 -3.44 21.17 30.70
CA VAL A 112 -2.25 21.16 29.83
C VAL A 112 -1.19 20.35 30.52
N SER A 113 -0.65 19.35 29.82
CA SER A 113 0.43 18.54 30.34
C SER A 113 1.57 18.44 29.33
N LEU A 114 2.80 18.50 29.83
CA LEU A 114 4.03 18.25 29.11
C LEU A 114 4.77 17.14 29.82
N SER A 115 5.06 16.04 29.12
CA SER A 115 5.86 14.95 29.67
C SER A 115 7.05 14.66 28.77
N GLN A 116 8.22 14.42 29.38
CA GLN A 116 9.45 14.07 28.69
C GLN A 116 10.09 12.86 29.35
N THR A 117 10.28 11.81 28.58
CA THR A 117 11.08 10.65 28.97
C THR A 117 12.55 11.06 29.00
N LEU A 118 13.16 10.99 30.16
CA LEU A 118 14.59 11.30 30.35
C LEU A 118 15.44 10.04 30.28
N PHE A 119 14.92 8.91 30.71
CA PHE A 119 15.58 7.61 30.67
C PHE A 119 14.54 6.49 30.56
N ASP A 120 14.63 5.73 29.47
CA ASP A 120 13.84 4.53 29.22
C ASP A 120 14.59 3.62 28.22
N LEU A 121 15.20 2.56 28.76
CA LEU A 121 15.93 1.61 27.92
C LEU A 121 15.01 0.77 27.04
N SER A 122 13.76 0.50 27.48
CA SER A 122 12.80 -0.23 26.67
C SER A 122 12.44 0.56 25.42
N ALA A 123 12.08 1.83 25.58
CA ALA A 123 11.78 2.73 24.46
C ALA A 123 13.00 2.94 23.54
N TRP A 124 14.21 3.02 24.09
CA TRP A 124 15.45 3.12 23.31
C TRP A 124 15.68 1.91 22.39
N PHE A 125 15.53 0.69 22.92
CA PHE A 125 15.65 -0.53 22.12
C PHE A 125 14.46 -0.71 21.17
N GLY A 126 13.27 -0.23 21.55
CA GLY A 126 12.10 -0.14 20.68
C GLY A 126 12.37 0.74 19.45
N TRP A 127 12.96 1.93 19.64
CA TRP A 127 13.40 2.78 18.53
C TRP A 127 14.45 2.09 17.65
N LYS A 128 15.43 1.38 18.22
CA LYS A 128 16.39 0.60 17.43
C LYS A 128 15.69 -0.47 16.59
N ALA A 129 14.68 -1.16 17.14
CA ALA A 129 13.90 -2.12 16.40
C ALA A 129 13.15 -1.46 15.22
N GLY A 130 12.53 -0.29 15.46
CA GLY A 130 11.89 0.51 14.41
C GLY A 130 12.85 0.90 13.28
N LYS A 131 14.09 1.25 13.62
CA LYS A 131 15.14 1.56 12.63
C LYS A 131 15.49 0.35 11.76
N GLU A 132 15.61 -0.84 12.34
CA GLU A 132 15.87 -2.05 11.55
C GLU A 132 14.65 -2.45 10.71
N THR A 133 13.43 -2.19 11.18
CA THR A 133 12.20 -2.37 10.39
C THR A 133 12.17 -1.43 9.18
N SER A 134 12.59 -0.17 9.32
CA SER A 134 12.74 0.76 8.20
C SER A 134 13.75 0.26 7.16
N ARG A 135 14.90 -0.29 7.60
CA ARG A 135 15.90 -0.90 6.69
C ARG A 135 15.36 -2.16 6.00
N GLN A 136 14.56 -2.96 6.70
CA GLN A 136 13.87 -4.10 6.11
C GLN A 136 12.94 -3.65 4.98
N ALA A 137 12.18 -2.56 5.20
CA ALA A 137 11.29 -2.00 4.19
C ALA A 137 12.04 -1.53 2.94
N GLU A 138 13.19 -0.87 3.10
CA GLU A 138 14.07 -0.49 2.00
C GLU A 138 14.56 -1.69 1.19
N ALA A 139 14.99 -2.75 1.88
CA ALA A 139 15.42 -3.98 1.22
C ALA A 139 14.26 -4.68 0.48
N ASN A 140 13.04 -4.66 1.04
CA ASN A 140 11.84 -5.19 0.39
C ASN A 140 11.48 -4.39 -0.88
N LEU A 141 11.58 -3.06 -0.86
CA LEU A 141 11.37 -2.23 -2.05
C LEU A 141 12.40 -2.57 -3.13
N SER A 142 13.67 -2.70 -2.77
CA SER A 142 14.74 -3.09 -3.70
C SER A 142 14.49 -4.47 -4.30
N ALA A 143 13.99 -5.44 -3.50
CA ALA A 143 13.59 -6.75 -4.00
C ALA A 143 12.41 -6.66 -4.98
N ALA A 144 11.41 -5.81 -4.69
CA ALA A 144 10.25 -5.61 -5.58
C ALA A 144 10.66 -4.97 -6.92
N GLN A 145 11.63 -4.07 -6.93
CA GLN A 145 12.19 -3.50 -8.15
C GLN A 145 12.91 -4.57 -9.00
N GLN A 146 13.67 -5.47 -8.37
CA GLN A 146 14.27 -6.61 -9.10
C GLN A 146 13.20 -7.58 -9.64
N ASP A 147 12.15 -7.85 -8.87
CA ASP A 147 11.04 -8.69 -9.31
C ASP A 147 10.31 -8.08 -10.52
N LEU A 148 10.18 -6.75 -10.58
CA LEU A 148 9.61 -6.07 -11.75
C LEU A 148 10.44 -6.34 -13.01
N ILE A 149 11.78 -6.27 -12.93
CA ILE A 149 12.65 -6.58 -14.07
C ILE A 149 12.35 -7.98 -14.61
N VAL A 150 12.27 -8.98 -13.72
CA VAL A 150 12.00 -10.37 -14.10
C VAL A 150 10.61 -10.49 -14.75
N ARG A 151 9.57 -9.87 -14.17
CA ARG A 151 8.20 -9.89 -14.72
C ARG A 151 8.14 -9.24 -16.11
N VAL A 152 8.81 -8.11 -16.31
CA VAL A 152 8.86 -7.43 -17.60
C VAL A 152 9.55 -8.30 -18.64
N VAL A 153 10.72 -8.87 -18.31
CA VAL A 153 11.46 -9.77 -19.19
C VAL A 153 10.61 -10.97 -19.60
N GLN A 154 9.98 -11.64 -18.63
CA GLN A 154 9.12 -12.80 -18.87
C GLN A 154 7.92 -12.46 -19.76
N SER A 155 7.25 -11.34 -19.52
CA SER A 155 6.09 -10.92 -20.30
C SER A 155 6.50 -10.49 -21.72
N TYR A 156 7.59 -9.76 -21.86
CA TYR A 156 8.13 -9.33 -23.16
C TYR A 156 8.46 -10.52 -24.06
N PHE A 157 9.28 -11.46 -23.58
CA PHE A 157 9.60 -12.67 -24.32
C PHE A 157 8.41 -13.62 -24.44
N GLY A 158 7.45 -13.54 -23.54
CA GLY A 158 6.17 -14.24 -23.66
C GLY A 158 5.40 -13.83 -24.92
N VAL A 159 5.32 -12.52 -25.21
CA VAL A 159 4.71 -12.00 -26.43
C VAL A 159 5.47 -12.47 -27.67
N LEU A 160 6.80 -12.33 -27.69
CA LEU A 160 7.61 -12.74 -28.84
C LEU A 160 7.45 -14.24 -29.15
N ARG A 161 7.49 -15.08 -28.10
CA ARG A 161 7.26 -16.54 -28.25
C ARG A 161 5.88 -16.86 -28.81
N ALA A 162 4.83 -16.18 -28.31
CA ALA A 162 3.47 -16.39 -28.82
C ALA A 162 3.34 -15.97 -30.28
N GLN A 163 4.00 -14.89 -30.71
CA GLN A 163 4.05 -14.46 -32.09
C GLN A 163 4.79 -15.46 -33.00
N ASP A 164 5.88 -16.05 -32.52
CA ASP A 164 6.63 -17.07 -33.28
C ASP A 164 5.79 -18.36 -33.40
N ASN A 165 5.11 -18.79 -32.36
CA ASN A 165 4.20 -19.92 -32.42
C ASN A 165 3.07 -19.68 -33.45
N LEU A 166 2.44 -18.49 -33.41
CA LEU A 166 1.43 -18.12 -34.40
C LEU A 166 2.00 -18.15 -35.85
N ARG A 167 3.21 -17.64 -36.03
CA ARG A 167 3.87 -17.68 -37.37
C ARG A 167 4.10 -19.12 -37.83
N ALA A 168 4.50 -20.01 -36.94
CA ALA A 168 4.69 -21.42 -37.21
C ALA A 168 3.38 -22.13 -37.54
N SER A 169 2.32 -21.94 -36.73
CA SER A 169 1.00 -22.55 -36.97
C SER A 169 0.35 -22.04 -38.27
N GLN A 170 0.51 -20.77 -38.62
CA GLN A 170 0.08 -20.21 -39.89
C GLN A 170 0.83 -20.86 -41.07
N ALA A 171 2.12 -21.12 -40.93
CA ALA A 171 2.87 -21.83 -41.96
C ALA A 171 2.42 -23.29 -42.11
N GLN A 172 2.12 -23.94 -41.00
CA GLN A 172 1.61 -25.32 -40.98
C GLN A 172 0.21 -25.39 -41.59
N GLU A 173 -0.74 -24.51 -41.25
CA GLU A 173 -2.05 -24.44 -41.89
C GLU A 173 -1.94 -24.32 -43.38
N ARG A 174 -1.12 -23.37 -43.89
CA ARG A 174 -0.88 -23.22 -45.33
C ARG A 174 -0.26 -24.47 -45.98
N ALA A 175 0.55 -25.24 -45.27
CA ALA A 175 1.09 -26.49 -45.75
C ALA A 175 0.02 -27.57 -45.91
N PHE A 176 -0.87 -27.75 -44.92
CA PHE A 176 -1.98 -28.69 -44.94
C PHE A 176 -3.05 -28.28 -45.97
N GLU A 177 -3.30 -27.01 -46.18
CA GLU A 177 -4.19 -26.52 -47.24
C GLU A 177 -3.69 -26.95 -48.62
N ARG A 178 -2.39 -26.78 -48.89
CA ARG A 178 -1.80 -27.23 -50.16
C ARG A 178 -1.81 -28.74 -50.29
N GLN A 179 -1.60 -29.47 -49.22
CA GLN A 179 -1.68 -30.93 -49.23
C GLN A 179 -3.12 -31.41 -49.50
N LEU A 180 -4.14 -30.82 -48.87
CA LEU A 180 -5.53 -31.11 -49.14
C LEU A 180 -5.89 -30.87 -50.61
N GLU A 181 -5.47 -29.73 -51.14
CA GLU A 181 -5.70 -29.41 -52.55
C GLU A 181 -5.08 -30.44 -53.49
N GLN A 182 -3.84 -30.85 -53.26
CA GLN A 182 -3.15 -31.90 -54.05
C GLN A 182 -3.87 -33.24 -53.90
N THR A 183 -4.33 -33.59 -52.71
CA THR A 183 -5.07 -34.83 -52.42
C THR A 183 -6.43 -34.85 -53.16
N ARG A 184 -7.16 -33.73 -53.17
CA ARG A 184 -8.40 -33.58 -53.93
C ARG A 184 -8.21 -33.79 -55.43
N GLN A 185 -7.17 -33.14 -56.01
CA GLN A 185 -6.85 -33.29 -57.42
C GLN A 185 -6.48 -34.74 -57.80
N ARG A 186 -5.76 -35.48 -56.95
CA ARG A 186 -5.43 -36.89 -57.16
C ARG A 186 -6.66 -37.82 -57.08
N PHE A 187 -7.59 -37.48 -56.20
CA PHE A 187 -8.89 -38.18 -56.08
C PHE A 187 -9.74 -37.95 -57.35
N GLU A 188 -9.84 -36.70 -57.83
CA GLU A 188 -10.63 -36.38 -59.04
C GLU A 188 -10.18 -37.15 -60.29
N VAL A 189 -8.89 -37.46 -60.38
CA VAL A 189 -8.36 -38.28 -61.48
C VAL A 189 -8.33 -39.79 -61.16
N GLY A 190 -8.95 -40.20 -60.00
CA GLY A 190 -9.12 -41.61 -59.64
C GLY A 190 -7.87 -42.30 -59.09
N LEU A 191 -6.83 -41.57 -58.64
CA LEU A 191 -5.58 -42.13 -58.14
C LEU A 191 -5.57 -42.55 -56.68
N ILE A 192 -6.51 -42.05 -55.86
CA ILE A 192 -6.59 -42.33 -54.45
C ILE A 192 -8.07 -42.51 -53.99
N ALA A 193 -8.27 -42.97 -52.74
CA ALA A 193 -9.57 -43.17 -52.17
C ALA A 193 -10.14 -41.87 -51.57
N ILE A 194 -11.46 -41.76 -51.44
CA ILE A 194 -12.13 -40.61 -50.80
C ILE A 194 -11.75 -40.45 -49.29
N THR A 195 -11.40 -41.56 -48.64
CA THR A 195 -10.91 -41.58 -47.26
C THR A 195 -9.64 -40.71 -47.09
N ASP A 196 -8.75 -40.72 -48.08
CA ASP A 196 -7.51 -39.91 -48.02
C ASP A 196 -7.81 -38.42 -48.11
N VAL A 197 -8.91 -38.04 -48.81
CA VAL A 197 -9.37 -36.63 -48.83
C VAL A 197 -9.91 -36.21 -47.47
N TYR A 198 -10.71 -37.08 -46.83
CA TYR A 198 -11.25 -36.79 -45.48
C TYR A 198 -10.14 -36.71 -44.43
N GLU A 199 -9.09 -37.55 -44.52
CA GLU A 199 -7.94 -37.46 -43.62
C GLU A 199 -7.18 -36.16 -43.81
N ALA A 200 -6.94 -35.72 -45.07
CA ALA A 200 -6.28 -34.46 -45.36
C ALA A 200 -7.13 -33.25 -44.93
N GLU A 201 -8.45 -33.33 -45.04
CA GLU A 201 -9.37 -32.30 -44.55
C GLU A 201 -9.35 -32.19 -43.04
N ALA A 202 -9.41 -33.32 -42.31
CA ALA A 202 -9.29 -33.35 -40.87
C ALA A 202 -7.96 -32.79 -40.38
N ALA A 203 -6.84 -33.10 -41.07
CA ALA A 203 -5.52 -32.55 -40.74
C ALA A 203 -5.47 -31.02 -40.94
N ARG A 204 -6.04 -30.50 -42.03
CA ARG A 204 -6.14 -29.05 -42.27
C ARG A 204 -7.01 -28.36 -41.18
N ASP A 205 -8.17 -28.95 -40.83
CA ASP A 205 -9.07 -28.38 -39.82
C ASP A 205 -8.38 -28.31 -38.44
N LEU A 206 -7.62 -29.35 -38.08
CA LEU A 206 -6.83 -29.35 -36.84
C LEU A 206 -5.74 -28.26 -36.84
N ALA A 207 -5.06 -28.07 -37.98
CA ALA A 207 -4.09 -27.00 -38.12
C ALA A 207 -4.74 -25.61 -38.00
N GLN A 208 -5.92 -25.42 -38.56
CA GLN A 208 -6.70 -24.19 -38.43
C GLN A 208 -7.08 -23.90 -36.97
N VAL A 209 -7.54 -24.92 -36.23
CA VAL A 209 -7.85 -24.80 -34.80
C VAL A 209 -6.58 -24.36 -34.03
N THR A 210 -5.44 -24.99 -34.30
CA THR A 210 -4.15 -24.64 -33.66
C THR A 210 -3.78 -23.18 -33.92
N ARG A 211 -3.90 -22.70 -35.16
CA ARG A 211 -3.66 -21.30 -35.49
C ARG A 211 -4.59 -20.34 -34.72
N ILE A 212 -5.88 -20.67 -34.62
CA ILE A 212 -6.84 -19.83 -33.87
C ILE A 212 -6.47 -19.77 -32.39
N VAL A 213 -6.05 -20.89 -31.79
CA VAL A 213 -5.56 -20.92 -30.41
C VAL A 213 -4.31 -20.06 -30.24
N ASP A 214 -3.34 -20.15 -31.16
CA ASP A 214 -2.11 -19.36 -31.09
C ASP A 214 -2.38 -17.86 -31.32
N GLU A 215 -3.35 -17.50 -32.18
CA GLU A 215 -3.78 -16.13 -32.35
C GLU A 215 -4.34 -15.55 -31.06
N ASN A 216 -5.16 -16.31 -30.35
CA ASN A 216 -5.66 -15.92 -29.04
C ASN A 216 -4.53 -15.84 -27.99
N ASN A 217 -3.56 -16.75 -28.03
CA ASN A 217 -2.40 -16.72 -27.12
C ASN A 217 -1.57 -15.43 -27.29
N VAL A 218 -1.43 -14.91 -28.52
CA VAL A 218 -0.80 -13.62 -28.77
C VAL A 218 -1.58 -12.48 -28.11
N ALA A 219 -2.91 -12.48 -28.24
CA ALA A 219 -3.75 -11.47 -27.63
C ALA A 219 -3.62 -11.48 -26.08
N VAL A 220 -3.68 -12.68 -25.47
CA VAL A 220 -3.50 -12.85 -24.02
C VAL A 220 -2.10 -12.43 -23.57
N ALA A 221 -1.04 -12.77 -24.32
CA ALA A 221 0.31 -12.38 -23.97
C ALA A 221 0.52 -10.85 -24.03
N LYS A 222 -0.08 -10.18 -25.02
CA LYS A 222 -0.04 -8.71 -25.13
C LYS A 222 -0.80 -8.07 -23.97
N GLU A 223 -1.93 -8.61 -23.58
CA GLU A 223 -2.70 -8.10 -22.44
C GLU A 223 -1.93 -8.26 -21.13
N ASN A 224 -1.25 -9.38 -20.91
CA ASN A 224 -0.37 -9.57 -19.75
C ASN A 224 0.78 -8.54 -19.71
N LEU A 225 1.30 -8.12 -20.85
CA LEU A 225 2.30 -7.07 -20.92
C LEU A 225 1.66 -5.69 -20.64
N SER A 226 0.45 -5.45 -21.13
CA SER A 226 -0.28 -4.20 -20.92
C SER A 226 -0.60 -3.96 -19.45
N VAL A 227 -0.85 -5.01 -18.67
CA VAL A 227 -1.05 -4.91 -17.20
C VAL A 227 0.17 -4.32 -16.49
N LEU A 228 1.38 -4.59 -16.97
CA LEU A 228 2.62 -4.04 -16.40
C LEU A 228 2.88 -2.60 -16.84
N THR A 229 2.59 -2.29 -18.11
CA THR A 229 2.92 -0.99 -18.73
C THR A 229 1.80 0.04 -18.62
N GLY A 230 0.57 -0.40 -18.28
CA GLY A 230 -0.63 0.44 -18.27
C GLY A 230 -1.16 0.80 -19.66
N GLN A 231 -0.55 0.31 -20.71
CA GLN A 231 -0.94 0.58 -22.10
C GLN A 231 -0.70 -0.63 -23.00
N THR A 232 -1.47 -0.73 -24.10
CA THR A 232 -1.29 -1.80 -25.08
C THR A 232 0.05 -1.63 -25.81
N PRO A 233 0.95 -2.64 -25.78
CA PRO A 233 2.24 -2.54 -26.44
C PRO A 233 2.10 -2.43 -27.96
N GLY A 234 2.95 -1.62 -28.57
CA GLY A 234 3.07 -1.51 -30.02
C GLY A 234 3.76 -2.72 -30.67
N ALA A 235 4.52 -2.48 -31.72
CA ALA A 235 5.39 -3.49 -32.29
C ALA A 235 6.60 -3.67 -31.35
N LEU A 236 6.88 -4.90 -30.93
CA LEU A 236 8.05 -5.19 -30.10
C LEU A 236 9.28 -5.45 -30.97
N PHE A 237 10.44 -5.04 -30.46
CA PHE A 237 11.71 -5.34 -31.10
C PHE A 237 12.02 -6.84 -31.04
N VAL A 238 12.28 -7.47 -32.17
CA VAL A 238 12.50 -8.91 -32.29
C VAL A 238 14.00 -9.20 -32.17
N LEU A 239 14.34 -10.33 -31.55
CA LEU A 239 15.73 -10.80 -31.51
C LEU A 239 16.23 -11.08 -32.94
N GLY A 240 17.46 -10.64 -33.23
CA GLY A 240 18.11 -10.95 -34.53
C GLY A 240 18.41 -12.45 -34.68
N GLU A 241 18.40 -12.95 -35.92
CA GLU A 241 18.69 -14.34 -36.23
C GLU A 241 20.10 -14.80 -35.77
N THR A 242 21.00 -13.85 -35.52
CA THR A 242 22.37 -14.10 -35.06
C THR A 242 22.56 -13.99 -33.57
N PHE A 243 21.45 -13.95 -32.79
CA PHE A 243 21.55 -13.89 -31.34
C PHE A 243 22.16 -15.19 -30.78
N ASP A 244 23.39 -15.09 -30.29
CA ASP A 244 24.12 -16.20 -29.65
C ASP A 244 24.15 -15.98 -28.12
N PRO A 245 23.39 -16.78 -27.33
CA PRO A 245 23.37 -16.66 -25.89
C PRO A 245 24.70 -17.08 -25.29
N LYS A 246 25.41 -16.14 -24.67
CA LYS A 246 26.66 -16.44 -23.96
C LYS A 246 26.37 -17.16 -22.64
N PRO A 247 27.18 -18.16 -22.26
CA PRO A 247 27.07 -18.76 -20.93
C PRO A 247 27.34 -17.72 -19.85
N PRO A 248 26.75 -17.87 -18.65
CA PRO A 248 27.00 -16.95 -17.56
C PRO A 248 28.45 -16.99 -17.08
N GLU A 249 29.02 -15.82 -16.83
CA GLU A 249 30.36 -15.66 -16.25
C GLU A 249 30.22 -15.08 -14.82
N PRO A 250 30.87 -15.68 -13.80
CA PRO A 250 31.72 -16.89 -13.83
C PRO A 250 30.90 -18.18 -14.04
N ALA A 251 31.55 -19.21 -14.65
CA ALA A 251 30.89 -20.51 -14.89
C ALA A 251 30.69 -21.33 -13.62
N GLU A 252 31.37 -21.01 -12.52
CA GLU A 252 31.32 -21.73 -11.27
C GLU A 252 30.09 -21.38 -10.45
N ARG A 253 29.29 -22.39 -10.08
CA ARG A 253 28.10 -22.23 -9.23
C ARG A 253 28.40 -21.59 -7.88
N ALA A 254 29.57 -21.93 -7.26
CA ALA A 254 29.95 -21.41 -5.95
C ALA A 254 30.05 -19.88 -5.96
N ALA A 255 30.66 -19.31 -7.01
CA ALA A 255 30.77 -17.86 -7.16
C ALA A 255 29.41 -17.16 -7.22
N TRP A 256 28.40 -17.76 -7.88
CA TRP A 256 27.03 -17.23 -7.90
C TRP A 256 26.32 -17.32 -6.55
N VAL A 257 26.59 -18.39 -5.77
CA VAL A 257 26.07 -18.50 -4.42
C VAL A 257 26.66 -17.42 -3.51
N ASP A 258 27.98 -17.20 -3.56
CA ASP A 258 28.65 -16.16 -2.77
C ASP A 258 28.17 -14.75 -3.16
N PHE A 259 27.99 -14.51 -4.46
CA PHE A 259 27.41 -13.27 -4.95
C PHE A 259 25.98 -13.08 -4.43
N ALA A 260 25.13 -14.10 -4.52
CA ALA A 260 23.75 -14.05 -4.03
C ALA A 260 23.69 -13.82 -2.52
N MET A 261 24.55 -14.46 -1.72
CA MET A 261 24.63 -14.26 -0.26
C MET A 261 24.93 -12.81 0.13
N SER A 262 25.61 -12.07 -0.74
CA SER A 262 26.01 -10.68 -0.51
C SER A 262 25.03 -9.66 -1.11
N ASN A 263 24.32 -10.03 -2.19
CA ASN A 263 23.56 -9.06 -3.01
C ASN A 263 22.05 -9.38 -3.08
N ASN A 264 21.55 -10.42 -2.41
CA ASN A 264 20.14 -10.76 -2.42
C ASN A 264 19.37 -9.89 -1.44
N TYR A 265 18.53 -9.00 -1.96
CA TYR A 265 17.73 -8.07 -1.13
C TYR A 265 16.69 -8.78 -0.25
N ARG A 266 16.13 -9.92 -0.67
CA ARG A 266 15.22 -10.71 0.19
C ARG A 266 15.95 -11.30 1.40
N LEU A 267 17.19 -11.73 1.19
CA LEU A 267 18.04 -12.18 2.29
C LEU A 267 18.42 -11.01 3.21
N ALA A 268 18.75 -9.86 2.66
CA ALA A 268 19.02 -8.64 3.42
C ALA A 268 17.81 -8.24 4.26
N ALA A 269 16.60 -8.24 3.68
CA ALA A 269 15.36 -7.97 4.39
C ALA A 269 15.15 -8.93 5.57
N SER A 270 15.41 -10.23 5.37
CA SER A 270 15.29 -11.24 6.44
C SER A 270 16.30 -11.02 7.56
N ARG A 271 17.53 -10.56 7.25
CA ARG A 271 18.55 -10.21 8.25
C ARG A 271 18.14 -8.96 9.06
N PHE A 272 17.57 -7.94 8.43
CA PHE A 272 17.06 -6.78 9.14
C PHE A 272 15.84 -7.14 10.01
N ALA A 273 14.96 -8.02 9.53
CA ALA A 273 13.85 -8.55 10.32
C ALA A 273 14.34 -9.31 11.57
N GLU A 274 15.39 -10.14 11.43
CA GLU A 274 16.03 -10.84 12.57
C GLU A 274 16.57 -9.83 13.57
N GLU A 275 17.29 -8.80 13.11
CA GLU A 275 17.86 -7.79 14.01
C GLU A 275 16.76 -6.96 14.68
N ALA A 276 15.69 -6.57 13.96
CA ALA A 276 14.54 -5.90 14.55
C ALA A 276 13.89 -6.74 15.66
N ALA A 277 13.70 -8.04 15.41
CA ALA A 277 13.17 -8.97 16.43
C ALA A 277 14.10 -9.10 17.65
N ARG A 278 15.42 -9.10 17.44
CA ARG A 278 16.43 -9.14 18.51
C ARG A 278 16.37 -7.87 19.37
N GLN A 279 16.24 -6.69 18.74
CA GLN A 279 16.09 -5.43 19.44
C GLN A 279 14.76 -5.38 20.20
N THR A 280 13.67 -5.88 19.63
CA THR A 280 12.35 -6.00 20.30
C THR A 280 12.43 -6.91 21.53
N ALA A 281 13.10 -8.05 21.41
CA ALA A 281 13.31 -8.96 22.57
C ALA A 281 14.15 -8.29 23.67
N THR A 282 15.13 -7.46 23.29
CA THR A 282 15.93 -6.67 24.24
C THR A 282 15.09 -5.56 24.87
N SER A 283 14.27 -4.84 24.10
CA SER A 283 13.31 -3.85 24.59
C SER A 283 12.39 -4.47 25.66
N SER A 284 11.82 -5.65 25.38
CA SER A 284 10.96 -6.36 26.33
C SER A 284 11.70 -6.74 27.62
N ARG A 285 12.96 -7.16 27.55
CA ARG A 285 13.78 -7.41 28.75
C ARG A 285 14.06 -6.13 29.54
N MET A 286 14.32 -5.03 28.86
CA MET A 286 14.59 -3.73 29.47
C MET A 286 13.34 -3.08 30.09
N GLY A 287 12.14 -3.63 29.89
CA GLY A 287 10.93 -3.24 30.61
C GLY A 287 11.00 -3.43 32.13
N HIS A 288 11.98 -4.20 32.62
CA HIS A 288 12.29 -4.29 34.07
C HIS A 288 13.26 -3.20 34.58
N ALA A 289 13.87 -2.43 33.68
CA ALA A 289 14.77 -1.34 34.06
C ALA A 289 13.96 -0.14 34.58
N PRO A 290 14.53 0.66 35.50
CA PRO A 290 13.87 1.88 35.94
C PRO A 290 13.69 2.87 34.79
N THR A 291 12.55 3.58 34.80
CA THR A 291 12.26 4.68 33.86
C THR A 291 12.27 6.00 34.63
N VAL A 292 12.71 7.07 33.97
CA VAL A 292 12.68 8.43 34.50
C VAL A 292 11.94 9.32 33.54
N THR A 293 10.83 9.90 34.01
CA THR A 293 10.00 10.82 33.23
C THR A 293 9.81 12.11 34.01
N ALA A 294 10.05 13.26 33.37
CA ALA A 294 9.66 14.55 33.88
C ALA A 294 8.28 14.92 33.36
N THR A 295 7.39 15.32 34.25
CA THR A 295 6.04 15.74 33.89
C THR A 295 5.73 17.09 34.51
N TYR A 296 5.26 18.02 33.70
CA TYR A 296 4.64 19.26 34.12
C TYR A 296 3.15 19.22 33.75
N ARG A 297 2.28 19.54 34.72
CA ARG A 297 0.83 19.62 34.51
C ARG A 297 0.30 20.93 35.06
N TYR A 298 -0.51 21.59 34.27
CA TYR A 298 -1.34 22.70 34.69
C TYR A 298 -2.79 22.29 34.48
N GLN A 299 -3.62 22.48 35.49
CA GLN A 299 -5.05 22.18 35.46
C GLN A 299 -5.79 23.32 36.13
N ASP A 300 -6.85 23.75 35.52
CA ASP A 300 -7.79 24.72 36.03
C ASP A 300 -9.22 24.15 35.90
N THR A 301 -9.92 24.03 37.00
CA THR A 301 -11.23 23.38 37.07
C THR A 301 -12.16 24.19 37.92
N GLU A 302 -13.30 24.57 37.38
CA GLU A 302 -14.36 25.25 38.06
C GLU A 302 -15.51 24.25 38.27
N THR A 303 -16.01 24.17 39.51
CA THR A 303 -17.12 23.29 39.85
C THR A 303 -18.21 24.13 40.52
N THR A 304 -19.36 24.19 39.86
CA THR A 304 -20.57 24.85 40.40
C THR A 304 -21.63 23.80 40.70
N GLY A 305 -22.23 23.84 41.88
CA GLY A 305 -23.21 22.85 42.22
C GLY A 305 -24.25 23.36 43.18
N SER A 306 -25.43 22.75 43.18
CA SER A 306 -26.49 22.98 44.14
C SER A 306 -26.93 21.66 44.77
N ILE A 307 -27.23 21.71 46.07
CA ILE A 307 -27.77 20.58 46.79
C ILE A 307 -29.16 21.00 47.32
N ARG A 308 -30.17 20.24 46.88
CA ARG A 308 -31.55 20.42 47.39
C ARG A 308 -31.92 19.20 48.23
N GLN A 309 -32.39 19.45 49.46
CA GLN A 309 -32.82 18.37 50.32
C GLN A 309 -34.34 18.49 50.63
N SER A 310 -35.01 17.35 50.62
CA SER A 310 -36.45 17.27 50.97
C SER A 310 -36.66 16.08 51.91
N PRO A 311 -37.30 16.27 53.11
CA PRO A 311 -37.79 17.54 53.67
C PRO A 311 -36.64 18.49 54.05
N GLU A 312 -36.88 19.79 53.92
CA GLU A 312 -35.94 20.88 54.22
C GLU A 312 -35.34 20.69 55.63
N SER A 313 -34.03 20.60 55.75
CA SER A 313 -33.39 20.41 57.03
C SER A 313 -33.53 21.66 57.88
N LEU A 314 -33.78 21.49 59.17
CA LEU A 314 -33.87 22.61 60.14
C LEU A 314 -32.52 23.35 60.32
N PHE A 315 -31.46 22.84 59.74
CA PHE A 315 -30.14 23.50 59.67
C PHE A 315 -29.95 24.09 58.27
N ASN A 316 -30.14 25.38 58.19
CA ASN A 316 -29.99 26.17 56.96
C ASN A 316 -28.52 26.19 56.56
N PHE A 317 -28.06 25.25 55.66
CA PHE A 317 -26.85 25.41 54.92
C PHE A 317 -27.14 26.35 53.76
N PRO A 318 -26.26 27.30 53.41
CA PRO A 318 -26.50 28.15 52.26
C PRO A 318 -26.61 27.26 50.99
N PRO A 319 -27.63 27.52 50.14
CA PRO A 319 -27.95 26.65 49.00
C PRO A 319 -26.85 26.61 47.92
N ASP A 320 -25.88 27.48 47.98
CA ASP A 320 -24.83 27.59 46.95
C ASP A 320 -23.43 27.62 47.60
N SER A 321 -22.69 26.55 47.50
CA SER A 321 -21.25 26.55 47.77
C SER A 321 -20.49 26.54 46.46
N GLU A 322 -19.98 27.68 46.06
CA GLU A 322 -18.97 27.79 45.00
C GLU A 322 -17.63 27.32 45.58
N GLN A 323 -17.12 26.21 45.10
CA GLN A 323 -15.74 25.80 45.38
C GLN A 323 -14.92 26.00 44.14
N THR A 324 -14.10 27.05 44.13
CA THR A 324 -13.05 27.29 43.17
C THR A 324 -11.75 26.69 43.73
N ASN A 325 -11.16 25.73 43.02
CA ASN A 325 -9.88 25.13 43.39
C ASN A 325 -8.85 25.37 42.29
#